data_f0f28905a37a9b3a0cfec0267809c1bc
#
_entry.id   f0f28905a37a9b3a0cfec0267809c1bc
#
_cell.length_a   1.000
_cell.length_b   1.000
_cell.length_c   1.000
_cell.angle_alpha   90.00
_cell.angle_beta   90.00
_cell.angle_gamma   90.00
#
_symmetry.space_group_name_H-M   'P 1'
#
loop_
_entity.id
_entity.type
_entity.pdbx_description
1 polymer ?
#
loop_
_entity_poly.entity_id
_entity_poly.type
_entity_poly.pdbx_seq_one_letter_code
_entity_poly.pdbx_strand_id
1 'polypeptide(L)'
;MQISTLFRGCALAAVALVSAATFAQKSVTTTKTGELSSLIPGADRYKTKNLTVAGPLNGEDLKLVREMCGRDYEGYESEGVTSTLDLSKALIKQEAGKNYFNEKIGFYSRYYAPSADNEIGVKLF
;
A
#
# COMPACT_ATOMS: atom_id res chain seq x y z
N MET A 1 34.18 -26.54 4.59
CA MET A 1 33.05 -27.48 4.67
C MET A 1 32.24 -27.30 5.94
N GLN A 2 32.85 -27.39 7.11
CA GLN A 2 32.19 -27.21 8.40
C GLN A 2 31.64 -25.78 8.56
N ILE A 3 32.38 -24.77 8.14
CA ILE A 3 31.97 -23.36 8.20
C ILE A 3 30.73 -23.15 7.33
N SER A 4 30.68 -23.74 6.13
CA SER A 4 29.53 -23.60 5.25
C SER A 4 28.28 -24.31 5.80
N THR A 5 28.43 -25.39 6.55
CA THR A 5 27.31 -26.09 7.20
C THR A 5 26.74 -25.26 8.35
N LEU A 6 27.59 -24.65 9.19
CA LEU A 6 27.17 -23.73 10.25
C LEU A 6 26.53 -22.51 9.67
N PHE A 7 27.07 -21.96 8.59
CA PHE A 7 26.51 -20.83 7.89
C PHE A 7 25.12 -21.16 7.31
N ARG A 8 24.91 -22.35 6.78
CA ARG A 8 23.60 -22.81 6.32
C ARG A 8 22.56 -22.85 7.44
N GLY A 9 22.94 -23.32 8.63
CA GLY A 9 22.05 -23.33 9.79
C GLY A 9 21.63 -21.91 10.20
N CYS A 10 22.57 -20.98 10.28
CA CYS A 10 22.29 -19.59 10.57
C CYS A 10 21.45 -18.94 9.45
N ALA A 11 21.73 -19.25 8.18
CA ALA A 11 20.98 -18.74 7.06
C ALA A 11 19.51 -19.19 7.08
N LEU A 12 19.23 -20.44 7.43
CA LEU A 12 17.87 -20.95 7.56
C LEU A 12 17.10 -20.24 8.67
N ALA A 13 17.71 -20.00 9.82
CA ALA A 13 17.09 -19.25 10.91
C ALA A 13 16.82 -17.80 10.50
N ALA A 14 17.77 -17.15 9.80
CA ALA A 14 17.61 -15.80 9.28
C ALA A 14 16.48 -15.72 8.24
N VAL A 15 16.35 -16.72 7.36
CA VAL A 15 15.27 -16.77 6.36
C VAL A 15 13.89 -16.87 7.04
N ALA A 16 13.76 -17.66 8.10
CA ALA A 16 12.51 -17.76 8.85
C ALA A 16 12.11 -16.42 9.49
N LEU A 17 13.07 -15.67 10.07
CA LEU A 17 12.85 -14.35 10.63
C LEU A 17 12.48 -13.32 9.54
N VAL A 18 13.16 -13.38 8.38
CA VAL A 18 12.86 -12.51 7.24
C VAL A 18 11.46 -12.78 6.70
N SER A 19 11.02 -14.03 6.65
CA SER A 19 9.66 -14.37 6.21
C SER A 19 8.61 -13.79 7.14
N ALA A 20 8.80 -13.84 8.46
CA ALA A 20 7.91 -13.20 9.43
C ALA A 20 7.91 -11.67 9.28
N ALA A 21 9.07 -11.04 9.07
CA ALA A 21 9.21 -9.61 8.81
C ALA A 21 8.57 -9.21 7.48
N THR A 22 8.56 -10.08 6.45
CA THR A 22 7.97 -9.80 5.14
C THR A 22 6.45 -9.58 5.23
N PHE A 23 5.74 -10.27 6.12
CA PHE A 23 4.32 -10.01 6.34
C PHE A 23 4.06 -8.66 7.02
N ALA A 24 4.96 -8.22 7.91
CA ALA A 24 4.84 -6.92 8.57
C ALA A 24 5.31 -5.77 7.69
N GLN A 25 6.24 -6.02 6.77
CA GLN A 25 6.84 -5.02 5.87
C GLN A 25 6.61 -5.41 4.42
N LYS A 26 6.16 -4.45 3.62
CA LYS A 26 5.97 -4.62 2.17
C LYS A 26 6.58 -3.43 1.45
N SER A 27 7.39 -3.72 0.45
CA SER A 27 7.95 -2.72 -0.44
C SER A 27 7.64 -3.12 -1.88
N VAL A 28 6.97 -2.25 -2.62
CA VAL A 28 6.55 -2.50 -4.00
C VAL A 28 6.90 -1.31 -4.88
N THR A 29 7.17 -1.58 -6.14
CA THR A 29 7.43 -0.56 -7.15
C THR A 29 6.51 -0.82 -8.33
N THR A 30 5.69 0.16 -8.66
CA THR A 30 4.83 0.12 -9.85
C THR A 30 5.60 0.56 -11.08
N THR A 31 5.20 0.11 -12.25
CA THR A 31 5.71 0.56 -13.55
C THR A 31 4.70 1.44 -14.28
N LYS A 32 3.42 1.35 -13.88
CA LYS A 32 2.32 2.14 -14.43
C LYS A 32 1.26 2.35 -13.36
N THR A 33 0.40 3.34 -13.56
CA THR A 33 -0.73 3.59 -12.69
C THR A 33 -1.75 2.45 -12.75
N GLY A 34 -2.47 2.20 -11.66
CA GLY A 34 -3.46 1.14 -11.57
C GLY A 34 -2.89 -0.26 -11.30
N GLU A 35 -1.58 -0.38 -11.15
CA GLU A 35 -0.89 -1.68 -11.02
C GLU A 35 -0.80 -2.17 -9.56
N LEU A 36 -0.95 -1.29 -8.59
CA LEU A 36 -0.65 -1.61 -7.18
C LEU A 36 -1.47 -2.80 -6.67
N SER A 37 -2.74 -2.89 -7.04
CA SER A 37 -3.60 -3.99 -6.59
C SER A 37 -3.14 -5.37 -7.07
N SER A 38 -2.45 -5.44 -8.19
CA SER A 38 -1.88 -6.70 -8.69
C SER A 38 -0.56 -7.05 -8.02
N LEU A 39 0.15 -6.06 -7.46
CA LEU A 39 1.44 -6.25 -6.79
C LEU A 39 1.31 -6.60 -5.31
N ILE A 40 0.18 -6.28 -4.70
CA ILE A 40 -0.08 -6.59 -3.28
C ILE A 40 -1.17 -7.66 -3.21
N PRO A 41 -0.81 -8.93 -2.96
CA PRO A 41 -1.79 -10.00 -2.81
C PRO A 41 -2.81 -9.72 -1.72
N GLY A 42 -4.04 -10.20 -1.88
CA GLY A 42 -5.10 -9.97 -0.91
C GLY A 42 -4.76 -10.40 0.51
N ALA A 43 -4.00 -11.51 0.65
CA ALA A 43 -3.55 -12.00 1.95
C ALA A 43 -2.61 -11.02 2.69
N ASP A 44 -1.86 -10.21 1.95
CA ASP A 44 -0.88 -9.27 2.52
C ASP A 44 -1.51 -7.94 2.92
N ARG A 45 -2.65 -7.57 2.34
CA ARG A 45 -3.29 -6.25 2.51
C ARG A 45 -3.61 -5.91 3.96
N TYR A 46 -3.98 -6.91 4.73
CA TYR A 46 -4.43 -6.72 6.12
C TYR A 46 -3.39 -7.19 7.15
N LYS A 47 -2.19 -7.50 6.71
CA LYS A 47 -1.07 -7.93 7.56
C LYS A 47 0.13 -7.00 7.48
N THR A 48 0.17 -6.13 6.50
CA THR A 48 1.28 -5.19 6.28
C THR A 48 1.18 -4.02 7.25
N LYS A 49 2.17 -3.87 8.11
CA LYS A 49 2.27 -2.75 9.06
C LYS A 49 3.08 -1.59 8.49
N ASN A 50 4.12 -1.89 7.74
CA ASN A 50 5.00 -0.90 7.12
C ASN A 50 4.94 -1.09 5.61
N LEU A 51 4.45 -0.10 4.90
CA LEU A 51 4.30 -0.12 3.45
C LEU A 51 5.15 0.96 2.81
N THR A 52 5.98 0.55 1.87
CA THR A 52 6.73 1.46 1.00
C THR A 52 6.26 1.24 -0.43
N VAL A 53 5.85 2.31 -1.10
CA VAL A 53 5.42 2.25 -2.49
C VAL A 53 6.19 3.28 -3.30
N ALA A 54 6.78 2.83 -4.40
CA ALA A 54 7.49 3.66 -5.37
C ALA A 54 6.84 3.52 -6.74
N GLY A 55 7.10 4.49 -7.61
CA GLY A 55 6.58 4.49 -8.97
C GLY A 55 5.25 5.22 -9.12
N PRO A 56 4.66 5.20 -10.33
CA PRO A 56 3.44 5.95 -10.62
C PRO A 56 2.21 5.35 -9.90
N LEU A 57 1.42 6.22 -9.27
CA LEU A 57 0.19 5.88 -8.56
C LEU A 57 -0.91 6.85 -8.97
N ASN A 58 -2.11 6.35 -9.25
CA ASN A 58 -3.31 7.15 -9.45
C ASN A 58 -4.27 7.01 -8.25
N GLY A 59 -5.46 7.57 -8.35
CA GLY A 59 -6.47 7.47 -7.29
C GLY A 59 -6.90 6.05 -6.95
N GLU A 60 -6.93 5.15 -7.94
CA GLU A 60 -7.24 3.73 -7.71
C GLU A 60 -6.18 3.05 -6.85
N ASP A 61 -4.91 3.37 -7.08
CA ASP A 61 -3.80 2.85 -6.27
C ASP A 61 -3.87 3.41 -4.84
N LEU A 62 -4.17 4.70 -4.71
CA LEU A 62 -4.31 5.35 -3.40
C LEU A 62 -5.54 4.85 -2.62
N LYS A 63 -6.58 4.42 -3.32
CA LYS A 63 -7.73 3.74 -2.71
C LYS A 63 -7.28 2.47 -1.96
N LEU A 64 -6.42 1.66 -2.57
CA LEU A 64 -5.86 0.48 -1.91
C LEU A 64 -4.98 0.86 -0.72
N VAL A 65 -4.11 1.86 -0.87
CA VAL A 65 -3.28 2.37 0.22
C VAL A 65 -4.15 2.81 1.40
N ARG A 66 -5.22 3.54 1.14
CA ARG A 66 -6.18 3.98 2.14
C ARG A 66 -6.81 2.78 2.87
N GLU A 67 -7.24 1.76 2.14
CA GLU A 67 -7.83 0.55 2.71
C GLU A 67 -6.83 -0.20 3.61
N MET A 68 -5.58 -0.29 3.18
CA MET A 68 -4.52 -0.89 3.99
C MET A 68 -4.23 -0.10 5.27
N CYS A 69 -4.47 1.19 5.27
CA CYS A 69 -4.30 2.07 6.43
C CYS A 69 -5.53 2.13 7.35
N GLY A 70 -6.57 1.35 7.08
CA GLY A 70 -7.70 1.20 7.99
C GLY A 70 -8.98 1.91 7.59
N ARG A 71 -9.08 2.48 6.40
CA ARG A 71 -10.31 3.11 5.88
C ARG A 71 -10.59 2.65 4.46
N ASP A 72 -11.81 2.21 4.22
CA ASP A 72 -12.23 1.80 2.90
C ASP A 72 -12.61 3.01 2.00
N TYR A 73 -13.03 2.69 0.79
CA TYR A 73 -13.40 3.67 -0.22
C TYR A 73 -14.59 4.54 0.20
N GLU A 74 -15.50 4.03 1.01
CA GLU A 74 -16.69 4.76 1.47
C GLU A 74 -16.51 5.43 2.84
N GLY A 75 -15.34 5.28 3.46
CA GLY A 75 -15.01 5.90 4.74
C GLY A 75 -15.27 5.03 5.97
N TYR A 76 -15.67 3.79 5.78
CA TYR A 76 -15.83 2.84 6.88
C TYR A 76 -14.48 2.26 7.31
N GLU A 77 -14.43 1.72 8.50
CA GLU A 77 -13.25 1.01 8.96
C GLU A 77 -12.99 -0.23 8.09
N SER A 78 -11.74 -0.42 7.69
CA SER A 78 -11.27 -1.62 7.04
C SER A 78 -10.39 -2.43 7.99
N GLU A 79 -10.05 -3.66 7.62
CA GLU A 79 -9.13 -4.51 8.39
C GLU A 79 -7.66 -4.14 8.20
N GLY A 80 -7.37 -3.07 7.49
CA GLY A 80 -6.01 -2.60 7.26
C GLY A 80 -5.30 -2.20 8.55
N VAL A 81 -4.03 -2.59 8.66
CA VAL A 81 -3.20 -2.37 9.85
C VAL A 81 -1.94 -1.57 9.56
N THR A 82 -1.80 -1.03 8.35
CA THR A 82 -0.63 -0.23 7.97
C THR A 82 -0.57 1.04 8.81
N SER A 83 0.48 1.16 9.60
CA SER A 83 0.73 2.29 10.49
C SER A 83 1.90 3.16 10.06
N THR A 84 2.77 2.63 9.21
CA THR A 84 3.89 3.37 8.61
C THR A 84 3.78 3.27 7.10
N LEU A 85 3.71 4.42 6.44
CA LEU A 85 3.57 4.53 4.99
C LEU A 85 4.66 5.44 4.44
N ASP A 86 5.43 4.92 3.49
CA ASP A 86 6.46 5.68 2.77
C ASP A 86 6.08 5.78 1.30
N LEU A 87 5.71 6.97 0.87
CA LEU A 87 5.41 7.32 -0.51
C LEU A 87 6.46 8.29 -1.10
N SER A 88 7.63 8.40 -0.47
CA SER A 88 8.65 9.38 -0.87
C SER A 88 9.17 9.19 -2.28
N LYS A 89 9.09 7.98 -2.81
CA LYS A 89 9.50 7.63 -4.19
C LYS A 89 8.30 7.35 -5.10
N ALA A 90 7.10 7.64 -4.66
CA ALA A 90 5.91 7.52 -5.47
C ALA A 90 5.76 8.74 -6.39
N LEU A 91 5.21 8.52 -7.57
CA LEU A 91 4.86 9.56 -8.53
C LEU A 91 3.34 9.61 -8.60
N ILE A 92 2.74 10.52 -7.89
CA ILE A 92 1.28 10.67 -7.87
C ILE A 92 0.82 11.24 -9.19
N LYS A 93 -0.18 10.61 -9.81
CA LYS A 93 -0.75 11.03 -11.08
C LYS A 93 -2.23 11.34 -10.93
N GLN A 94 -2.62 12.53 -11.38
CA GLN A 94 -4.01 12.90 -11.51
C GLN A 94 -4.56 12.25 -12.78
N GLU A 95 -5.58 11.41 -12.64
CA GLU A 95 -6.26 10.77 -13.75
C GLU A 95 -7.77 10.89 -13.57
N ALA A 96 -8.48 11.24 -14.65
CA ALA A 96 -9.92 11.43 -14.61
C ALA A 96 -10.65 10.15 -14.16
N GLY A 97 -11.59 10.29 -13.22
CA GLY A 97 -12.38 9.19 -12.71
C GLY A 97 -11.64 8.23 -11.76
N LYS A 98 -10.38 8.51 -11.44
CA LYS A 98 -9.58 7.71 -10.52
C LYS A 98 -9.60 8.34 -9.13
N ASN A 99 -10.49 7.87 -8.29
CA ASN A 99 -10.75 8.43 -6.96
C ASN A 99 -10.31 7.46 -5.88
N TYR A 100 -9.81 7.97 -4.75
CA TYR A 100 -9.45 7.15 -3.60
C TYR A 100 -10.53 7.14 -2.50
N PHE A 101 -11.48 8.06 -2.54
CA PHE A 101 -12.53 8.16 -1.53
C PHE A 101 -13.84 8.67 -2.14
N ASN A 102 -14.94 8.04 -1.76
CA ASN A 102 -16.29 8.44 -2.09
C ASN A 102 -17.06 8.70 -0.78
N GLU A 103 -17.05 9.94 -0.34
CA GLU A 103 -17.75 10.35 0.87
C GLU A 103 -19.25 10.40 0.63
N LYS A 104 -20.00 9.61 1.38
CA LYS A 104 -21.46 9.61 1.36
C LYS A 104 -22.01 10.70 2.30
N ILE A 105 -22.71 11.67 1.76
CA ILE A 105 -23.33 12.76 2.53
C ILE A 105 -24.81 12.80 2.19
N GLY A 106 -25.64 12.12 2.98
CA GLY A 106 -27.06 11.98 2.70
C GLY A 106 -27.31 11.30 1.36
N PHE A 107 -27.98 11.99 0.45
CA PHE A 107 -28.25 11.49 -0.90
C PHE A 107 -27.13 11.79 -1.91
N TYR A 108 -26.08 12.48 -1.50
CA TYR A 108 -25.00 12.90 -2.39
C TYR A 108 -23.71 12.15 -2.08
N SER A 109 -22.88 12.03 -3.12
CA SER A 109 -21.53 11.49 -2.99
C SER A 109 -20.53 12.56 -3.38
N ARG A 110 -19.43 12.66 -2.62
CA ARG A 110 -18.27 13.48 -2.97
C ARG A 110 -17.09 12.57 -3.22
N TYR A 111 -16.49 12.75 -4.38
CA TYR A 111 -15.33 11.97 -4.80
C TYR A 111 -14.06 12.77 -4.59
N TYR A 112 -13.05 12.12 -4.04
CA TYR A 112 -11.75 12.71 -3.78
C TYR A 112 -10.69 11.96 -4.58
N ALA A 113 -9.81 12.71 -5.21
CA ALA A 113 -8.75 12.22 -6.08
C ALA A 113 -7.49 13.06 -5.85
N PRO A 114 -6.32 12.65 -6.39
CA PRO A 114 -5.17 13.52 -6.43
C PRO A 114 -5.53 14.87 -7.06
N SER A 115 -5.12 15.96 -6.43
CA SER A 115 -5.46 17.33 -6.87
C SER A 115 -4.68 17.75 -8.11
N ALA A 116 -3.46 17.23 -8.25
CA ALA A 116 -2.59 17.42 -9.41
C ALA A 116 -1.52 16.33 -9.39
N ASP A 117 -0.67 16.29 -10.41
CA ASP A 117 0.49 15.40 -10.41
C ASP A 117 1.41 15.74 -9.23
N ASN A 118 1.85 14.70 -8.52
CA ASN A 118 2.65 14.77 -7.31
C ASN A 118 1.98 15.46 -6.12
N GLU A 119 0.66 15.58 -6.15
CA GLU A 119 -0.16 16.09 -5.03
C GLU A 119 -1.22 15.05 -4.64
N ILE A 120 -1.26 14.71 -3.38
CA ILE A 120 -2.21 13.70 -2.89
C ILE A 120 -3.64 14.25 -2.81
N GLY A 121 -3.81 15.51 -2.56
CA GLY A 121 -5.15 16.07 -2.34
C GLY A 121 -5.64 15.88 -0.91
N VAL A 122 -6.89 16.27 -0.66
CA VAL A 122 -7.47 16.25 0.69
C VAL A 122 -8.15 14.92 1.00
N LYS A 123 -8.26 14.60 2.28
CA LYS A 123 -8.99 13.44 2.81
C LYS A 123 -8.51 12.08 2.29
N LEU A 124 -7.22 11.94 1.98
CA LEU A 124 -6.68 10.60 1.72
C LEU A 124 -6.74 9.72 2.98
N PHE A 125 -6.51 10.32 4.12
CA PHE A 125 -6.60 9.68 5.43
C PHE A 125 -7.53 10.40 6.36
#